data_b2333c03171f8cbe4f598eb87bda3f62
#
_entry.id   b2333c03171f8cbe4f598eb87bda3f62
#
_cell.length_a   1.000
_cell.length_b   1.000
_cell.length_c   1.000
_cell.angle_alpha   90.00
_cell.angle_beta   90.00
_cell.angle_gamma   90.00
#
_symmetry.space_group_name_H-M   'P 1'
#
loop_
_entity.id
_entity.type
_entity.pdbx_description
1 polymer ?
#
loop_
_entity_poly.entity_id
_entity_poly.type
_entity_poly.pdbx_seq_one_letter_code
_entity_poly.pdbx_strand_id
1 'polypeptide(L)'
;MKIKLLLLLSLTTLLSAKYTNCVFQNPDYTDVCKSVVKSGVSYKYANQFLMSYFKTQKFDEVSWTYLQPSKIQHHKTQEKKANNALVSYIPKMIDNLKEYKEVYDYAEKTYGVNREIIAAILLKETKLGKIKPTHDAFIVFNTMVVRTKPNSDREKWLLRMGKTNMATIITHCYKQGVTPEQCNLPSSYAGAIGIPQFMPNSFVYAVPYKGTKVDLTNMQDAIVSAANYLNKKAGFNTLIDWDTMEDVPKTEQAWYDYEFNNTNTSFVYETDKNGEAYNCFTRDKPELVYMKEYARKVMRYNNSSNYAVGVISLAYQAHYSF
;
A
#
# COMPACT_ATOMS: atom_id res chain seq x y z
N MET A 1 -25.95 -43.48 -8.21
CA MET A 1 -24.92 -42.68 -8.92
C MET A 1 -25.47 -41.56 -9.84
N LYS A 2 -26.79 -41.53 -10.14
CA LYS A 2 -27.40 -40.47 -11.01
C LYS A 2 -27.79 -39.17 -10.29
N ILE A 3 -28.00 -39.17 -8.98
CA ILE A 3 -28.45 -37.98 -8.22
C ILE A 3 -27.32 -36.94 -7.97
N LYS A 4 -26.05 -37.39 -7.85
CA LYS A 4 -24.89 -36.46 -7.67
C LYS A 4 -24.56 -35.66 -8.92
N LEU A 5 -24.88 -36.15 -10.10
CA LEU A 5 -24.59 -35.45 -11.38
C LEU A 5 -25.59 -34.31 -11.62
N LEU A 6 -26.85 -34.47 -11.20
CA LEU A 6 -27.87 -33.42 -11.33
C LEU A 6 -27.60 -32.20 -10.40
N LEU A 7 -27.09 -32.46 -9.19
CA LEU A 7 -26.74 -31.38 -8.26
C LEU A 7 -25.53 -30.54 -8.72
N LEU A 8 -24.54 -31.18 -9.37
CA LEU A 8 -23.42 -30.45 -9.94
C LEU A 8 -23.81 -29.56 -11.15
N LEU A 9 -24.68 -30.05 -12.01
CA LEU A 9 -25.19 -29.27 -13.15
C LEU A 9 -26.06 -28.08 -12.69
N SER A 10 -26.85 -28.24 -11.64
CA SER A 10 -27.69 -27.16 -11.11
C SER A 10 -26.86 -26.09 -10.40
N LEU A 11 -25.74 -26.44 -9.76
CA LEU A 11 -24.83 -25.47 -9.15
C LEU A 11 -24.06 -24.65 -10.19
N THR A 12 -23.62 -25.26 -11.28
CA THR A 12 -22.91 -24.57 -12.37
C THR A 12 -23.81 -23.63 -13.16
N THR A 13 -25.07 -23.99 -13.36
CA THR A 13 -26.04 -23.11 -14.04
C THR A 13 -26.47 -21.93 -13.17
N LEU A 14 -26.61 -22.11 -11.86
CA LEU A 14 -26.88 -21.02 -10.92
C LEU A 14 -25.71 -20.02 -10.80
N LEU A 15 -24.46 -20.49 -10.86
CA LEU A 15 -23.28 -19.62 -10.88
C LEU A 15 -23.19 -18.84 -12.20
N SER A 16 -23.47 -19.45 -13.35
CA SER A 16 -23.42 -18.76 -14.64
C SER A 16 -24.53 -17.69 -14.77
N ALA A 17 -25.72 -17.95 -14.27
CA ALA A 17 -26.83 -16.99 -14.27
C ALA A 17 -26.55 -15.72 -13.43
N LYS A 18 -25.70 -15.82 -12.41
CA LYS A 18 -25.39 -14.71 -11.50
C LYS A 18 -24.56 -13.59 -12.16
N TYR A 19 -23.86 -13.90 -13.25
CA TYR A 19 -22.96 -12.96 -13.95
C TYR A 19 -23.48 -12.45 -15.30
N THR A 20 -24.58 -12.99 -15.79
CA THR A 20 -25.15 -12.66 -17.12
C THR A 20 -25.56 -11.20 -17.24
N ASN A 21 -25.82 -10.53 -16.11
CA ASN A 21 -26.27 -9.14 -16.09
C ASN A 21 -25.11 -8.11 -16.12
N CYS A 22 -23.86 -8.52 -15.85
CA CYS A 22 -22.70 -7.63 -15.91
C CYS A 22 -22.28 -7.41 -17.37
N VAL A 23 -22.99 -6.52 -18.07
CA VAL A 23 -22.69 -6.13 -19.45
C VAL A 23 -22.63 -4.60 -19.53
N PHE A 24 -21.46 -4.07 -19.83
CA PHE A 24 -21.21 -2.65 -19.99
C PHE A 24 -20.56 -2.39 -21.33
N GLN A 25 -20.77 -1.21 -21.88
CA GLN A 25 -20.11 -0.78 -23.12
C GLN A 25 -18.57 -0.80 -22.97
N ASN A 26 -18.05 -0.41 -21.80
CA ASN A 26 -16.65 -0.59 -21.46
C ASN A 26 -16.44 -2.01 -20.90
N PRO A 27 -15.64 -2.88 -21.56
CA PRO A 27 -15.39 -4.24 -21.11
C PRO A 27 -14.70 -4.31 -19.75
N ASP A 28 -13.90 -3.31 -19.38
CA ASP A 28 -13.24 -3.27 -18.06
C ASP A 28 -14.25 -3.07 -16.91
N TYR A 29 -15.33 -2.32 -17.14
CA TYR A 29 -16.42 -2.24 -16.17
C TYR A 29 -17.20 -3.56 -16.07
N THR A 30 -17.32 -4.30 -17.16
CA THR A 30 -17.86 -5.67 -17.14
C THR A 30 -17.04 -6.57 -16.22
N ASP A 31 -15.71 -6.49 -16.29
CA ASP A 31 -14.80 -7.26 -15.45
C ASP A 31 -14.90 -6.83 -13.98
N VAL A 32 -14.93 -5.52 -13.71
CA VAL A 32 -15.14 -4.98 -12.36
C VAL A 32 -16.47 -5.47 -11.78
N CYS A 33 -17.56 -5.35 -12.54
CA CYS A 33 -18.88 -5.83 -12.11
C CYS A 33 -18.86 -7.32 -11.75
N LYS A 34 -18.30 -8.16 -12.61
CA LYS A 34 -18.18 -9.60 -12.37
C LYS A 34 -17.40 -9.90 -11.10
N SER A 35 -16.29 -9.19 -10.87
CA SER A 35 -15.47 -9.32 -9.67
C SER A 35 -16.24 -8.93 -8.41
N VAL A 36 -16.97 -7.84 -8.46
CA VAL A 36 -17.79 -7.32 -7.35
C VAL A 36 -18.93 -8.30 -7.01
N VAL A 37 -19.66 -8.78 -8.02
CA VAL A 37 -20.75 -9.75 -7.81
C VAL A 37 -20.21 -11.08 -7.29
N LYS A 38 -19.03 -11.50 -7.76
CA LYS A 38 -18.35 -12.71 -7.22
C LYS A 38 -18.02 -12.56 -5.73
N SER A 39 -17.72 -11.36 -5.27
CA SER A 39 -17.47 -11.10 -3.84
C SER A 39 -18.72 -10.98 -2.97
N GLY A 40 -19.91 -11.22 -3.53
CA GLY A 40 -21.20 -11.26 -2.80
C GLY A 40 -21.99 -9.96 -2.83
N VAL A 41 -21.53 -8.95 -3.56
CA VAL A 41 -22.28 -7.70 -3.76
C VAL A 41 -23.43 -7.92 -4.74
N SER A 42 -24.60 -7.29 -4.49
CA SER A 42 -25.72 -7.37 -5.42
C SER A 42 -25.38 -6.72 -6.77
N TYR A 43 -25.81 -7.32 -7.86
CA TYR A 43 -25.66 -6.73 -9.20
C TYR A 43 -26.27 -5.32 -9.26
N LYS A 44 -27.45 -5.11 -8.64
CA LYS A 44 -28.12 -3.81 -8.61
C LYS A 44 -27.19 -2.73 -8.06
N TYR A 45 -26.53 -3.00 -6.93
CA TYR A 45 -25.60 -2.04 -6.31
C TYR A 45 -24.37 -1.80 -7.20
N ALA A 46 -23.73 -2.88 -7.72
CA ALA A 46 -22.60 -2.77 -8.61
C ALA A 46 -22.93 -1.95 -9.86
N ASN A 47 -24.09 -2.18 -10.47
CA ASN A 47 -24.56 -1.46 -11.64
C ASN A 47 -24.82 0.02 -11.33
N GLN A 48 -25.51 0.33 -10.24
CA GLN A 48 -25.73 1.72 -9.82
C GLN A 48 -24.41 2.46 -9.61
N PHE A 49 -23.45 1.81 -8.97
CA PHE A 49 -22.13 2.40 -8.72
C PHE A 49 -21.40 2.71 -10.02
N LEU A 50 -21.24 1.72 -10.90
CA LEU A 50 -20.50 1.85 -12.15
C LEU A 50 -21.20 2.81 -13.12
N MET A 51 -22.54 2.78 -13.20
CA MET A 51 -23.30 3.67 -14.07
C MET A 51 -23.32 5.11 -13.56
N SER A 52 -23.37 5.33 -12.24
CA SER A 52 -23.34 6.66 -11.64
C SER A 52 -22.05 7.40 -11.99
N TYR A 53 -20.91 6.76 -11.73
CA TYR A 53 -19.62 7.36 -12.02
C TYR A 53 -19.32 7.46 -13.52
N PHE A 54 -19.75 6.50 -14.33
CA PHE A 54 -19.63 6.55 -15.76
C PHE A 54 -20.42 7.71 -16.38
N LYS A 55 -21.67 7.93 -15.92
CA LYS A 55 -22.51 9.04 -16.39
C LYS A 55 -21.95 10.41 -16.02
N THR A 56 -21.35 10.55 -14.86
CA THR A 56 -20.72 11.81 -14.45
C THR A 56 -19.38 12.05 -15.12
N GLN A 57 -18.77 10.99 -15.70
CA GLN A 57 -17.46 11.04 -16.38
C GLN A 57 -16.41 11.80 -15.55
N LYS A 58 -16.37 11.53 -14.25
CA LYS A 58 -15.41 12.17 -13.36
C LYS A 58 -14.05 11.49 -13.51
N PHE A 59 -13.04 12.31 -13.80
CA PHE A 59 -11.65 11.87 -13.95
C PHE A 59 -10.74 12.74 -13.11
N ASP A 60 -9.66 12.15 -12.63
CA ASP A 60 -8.61 12.82 -11.88
C ASP A 60 -7.37 12.99 -12.78
N GLU A 61 -7.31 14.10 -13.48
CA GLU A 61 -6.22 14.37 -14.42
C GLU A 61 -4.89 14.64 -13.70
N VAL A 62 -4.92 15.12 -12.47
CA VAL A 62 -3.71 15.28 -11.65
C VAL A 62 -3.11 13.92 -11.35
N SER A 63 -3.92 13.01 -10.82
CA SER A 63 -3.51 11.62 -10.57
C SER A 63 -3.00 10.95 -11.84
N TRP A 64 -3.71 11.10 -12.96
CA TRP A 64 -3.30 10.51 -14.24
C TRP A 64 -1.94 11.00 -14.69
N THR A 65 -1.68 12.31 -14.58
CA THR A 65 -0.39 12.90 -14.94
C THR A 65 0.75 12.32 -14.09
N TYR A 66 0.55 12.18 -12.79
CA TYR A 66 1.57 11.64 -11.89
C TYR A 66 1.86 10.14 -12.11
N LEU A 67 0.89 9.37 -12.61
CA LEU A 67 1.04 7.94 -12.83
C LEU A 67 1.75 7.58 -14.14
N GLN A 68 2.01 8.56 -15.00
CA GLN A 68 2.68 8.33 -16.28
C GLN A 68 4.12 7.83 -16.12
N PRO A 69 4.60 6.95 -17.01
CA PRO A 69 5.97 6.43 -16.97
C PRO A 69 7.04 7.53 -16.94
N SER A 70 6.79 8.67 -17.62
CA SER A 70 7.69 9.83 -17.65
C SER A 70 7.94 10.48 -16.29
N LYS A 71 7.10 10.18 -15.28
CA LYS A 71 7.24 10.72 -13.92
C LYS A 71 8.03 9.81 -12.97
N ILE A 72 8.37 8.58 -13.36
CA ILE A 72 9.04 7.61 -12.48
C ILE A 72 10.35 8.16 -11.92
N GLN A 73 11.21 8.70 -12.78
CA GLN A 73 12.50 9.27 -12.32
C GLN A 73 12.31 10.47 -11.41
N HIS A 74 11.32 11.30 -11.70
CA HIS A 74 10.95 12.43 -10.84
C HIS A 74 10.54 11.93 -9.44
N HIS A 75 9.71 10.89 -9.35
CA HIS A 75 9.30 10.32 -8.06
C HIS A 75 10.49 9.80 -7.25
N LYS A 76 11.41 9.07 -7.88
CA LYS A 76 12.63 8.59 -7.21
C LYS A 76 13.45 9.74 -6.61
N THR A 77 13.64 10.81 -7.36
CA THR A 77 14.38 12.01 -6.89
C THR A 77 13.64 12.70 -5.75
N GLN A 78 12.33 12.85 -5.85
CA GLN A 78 11.53 13.47 -4.79
C GLN A 78 11.52 12.63 -3.51
N GLU A 79 11.51 11.32 -3.62
CA GLU A 79 11.56 10.43 -2.47
C GLU A 79 12.88 10.55 -1.69
N LYS A 80 14.01 10.64 -2.41
CA LYS A 80 15.31 10.91 -1.78
C LYS A 80 15.32 12.25 -1.03
N LYS A 81 14.81 13.32 -1.67
CA LYS A 81 14.69 14.64 -1.02
C LYS A 81 13.76 14.60 0.20
N ALA A 82 12.67 13.85 0.10
CA ALA A 82 11.71 13.70 1.20
C ALA A 82 12.34 13.00 2.42
N ASN A 83 13.17 12.00 2.23
CA ASN A 83 13.88 11.34 3.32
C ASN A 83 14.71 12.36 4.11
N ASN A 84 15.55 13.16 3.43
CA ASN A 84 16.37 14.19 4.09
C ASN A 84 15.52 15.22 4.86
N ALA A 85 14.41 15.64 4.28
CA ALA A 85 13.49 16.57 4.93
C ALA A 85 12.80 15.98 6.16
N LEU A 86 12.60 14.65 6.21
CA LEU A 86 11.92 13.97 7.30
C LEU A 86 12.80 13.79 8.55
N VAL A 87 14.13 13.89 8.44
CA VAL A 87 15.02 13.85 9.61
C VAL A 87 14.63 14.90 10.66
N SER A 88 14.26 16.08 10.23
CA SER A 88 13.78 17.14 11.13
C SER A 88 12.48 16.82 11.87
N TYR A 89 11.78 15.74 11.48
CA TYR A 89 10.55 15.28 12.12
C TYR A 89 10.79 14.19 13.17
N ILE A 90 12.03 13.74 13.39
CA ILE A 90 12.33 12.71 14.40
C ILE A 90 11.80 13.10 15.79
N PRO A 91 11.93 14.34 16.30
CA PRO A 91 11.33 14.71 17.59
C PRO A 91 9.82 14.49 17.61
N LYS A 92 9.11 14.81 16.52
CA LYS A 92 7.66 14.57 16.42
C LYS A 92 7.31 13.09 16.35
N MET A 93 8.17 12.28 15.74
CA MET A 93 8.02 10.82 15.73
C MET A 93 8.18 10.25 17.13
N ILE A 94 9.14 10.75 17.91
CA ILE A 94 9.35 10.38 19.33
C ILE A 94 8.14 10.80 20.18
N ASP A 95 7.63 12.01 19.99
CA ASP A 95 6.41 12.47 20.67
C ASP A 95 5.22 11.53 20.36
N ASN A 96 5.06 11.14 19.11
CA ASN A 96 4.01 10.20 18.70
C ASN A 96 4.20 8.80 19.32
N LEU A 97 5.43 8.30 19.37
CA LEU A 97 5.76 7.03 20.06
C LEU A 97 5.39 7.08 21.56
N LYS A 98 5.60 8.21 22.21
CA LYS A 98 5.23 8.43 23.62
C LYS A 98 3.72 8.57 23.79
N GLU A 99 3.06 9.36 22.95
CA GLU A 99 1.61 9.60 22.99
C GLU A 99 0.81 8.31 22.80
N TYR A 100 1.23 7.46 21.85
CA TYR A 100 0.54 6.20 21.54
C TYR A 100 1.30 4.97 22.06
N LYS A 101 2.08 5.12 23.14
CA LYS A 101 2.95 4.06 23.68
C LYS A 101 2.25 2.72 23.84
N GLU A 102 1.09 2.68 24.46
CA GLU A 102 0.34 1.43 24.70
C GLU A 102 -0.04 0.73 23.37
N VAL A 103 -0.39 1.51 22.34
CA VAL A 103 -0.77 0.98 21.03
C VAL A 103 0.45 0.43 20.31
N TYR A 104 1.58 1.13 20.38
CA TYR A 104 2.84 0.65 19.80
C TYR A 104 3.36 -0.59 20.53
N ASP A 105 3.30 -0.63 21.87
CA ASP A 105 3.66 -1.81 22.68
C ASP A 105 2.80 -3.03 22.28
N TYR A 106 1.50 -2.82 22.14
CA TYR A 106 0.58 -3.84 21.65
C TYR A 106 0.94 -4.31 20.23
N ALA A 107 1.17 -3.38 19.33
CA ALA A 107 1.49 -3.70 17.93
C ALA A 107 2.81 -4.46 17.81
N GLU A 108 3.84 -4.02 18.51
CA GLU A 108 5.16 -4.66 18.53
C GLU A 108 5.06 -6.09 19.09
N LYS A 109 4.40 -6.26 20.23
CA LYS A 109 4.21 -7.57 20.88
C LYS A 109 3.37 -8.52 20.02
N THR A 110 2.31 -8.00 19.36
CA THR A 110 1.34 -8.83 18.64
C THR A 110 1.84 -9.23 17.25
N TYR A 111 2.54 -8.32 16.57
CA TYR A 111 2.91 -8.49 15.17
C TYR A 111 4.41 -8.68 14.93
N GLY A 112 5.26 -8.53 15.94
CA GLY A 112 6.72 -8.67 15.79
C GLY A 112 7.35 -7.63 14.89
N VAL A 113 6.86 -6.39 14.95
CA VAL A 113 7.35 -5.24 14.17
C VAL A 113 7.78 -4.14 15.13
N ASN A 114 9.02 -3.69 15.05
CA ASN A 114 9.52 -2.60 15.89
C ASN A 114 8.63 -1.36 15.78
N ARG A 115 8.32 -0.77 16.92
CA ARG A 115 7.50 0.46 17.00
C ARG A 115 8.06 1.59 16.16
N GLU A 116 9.39 1.71 16.11
CA GLU A 116 10.08 2.74 15.34
C GLU A 116 9.88 2.54 13.83
N ILE A 117 9.87 1.31 13.34
CA ILE A 117 9.57 1.00 11.93
C ILE A 117 8.14 1.41 11.58
N ILE A 118 7.17 1.08 12.45
CA ILE A 118 5.77 1.47 12.24
C ILE A 118 5.65 3.00 12.21
N ALA A 119 6.23 3.68 13.19
CA ALA A 119 6.17 5.15 13.28
C ALA A 119 6.87 5.82 12.09
N ALA A 120 8.02 5.30 11.64
CA ALA A 120 8.74 5.82 10.48
C ALA A 120 7.92 5.68 9.17
N ILE A 121 7.21 4.57 8.99
CA ILE A 121 6.28 4.39 7.86
C ILE A 121 5.18 5.44 7.94
N LEU A 122 4.47 5.56 9.06
CA LEU A 122 3.38 6.53 9.20
C LEU A 122 3.86 7.99 9.05
N LEU A 123 5.10 8.27 9.47
CA LEU A 123 5.75 9.56 9.23
C LEU A 123 5.97 9.80 7.73
N LYS A 124 6.51 8.83 7.01
CA LYS A 124 6.76 8.95 5.56
C LYS A 124 5.48 9.07 4.76
N GLU A 125 4.45 8.31 5.11
CA GLU A 125 3.19 8.30 4.36
C GLU A 125 2.42 9.61 4.50
N THR A 126 2.19 10.07 5.71
CA THR A 126 1.29 11.20 5.95
C THR A 126 1.80 12.22 6.97
N LYS A 127 3.09 12.20 7.31
CA LYS A 127 3.64 12.98 8.42
C LYS A 127 2.82 12.77 9.70
N LEU A 128 2.58 11.49 10.04
CA LEU A 128 1.76 11.10 11.19
C LEU A 128 0.34 11.68 11.12
N GLY A 129 -0.32 11.56 9.96
CA GLY A 129 -1.69 12.01 9.74
C GLY A 129 -1.87 13.51 9.49
N LYS A 130 -0.79 14.28 9.37
CA LYS A 130 -0.87 15.73 9.09
C LYS A 130 -1.18 16.06 7.64
N ILE A 131 -0.77 15.21 6.70
CA ILE A 131 -1.10 15.38 5.28
C ILE A 131 -2.56 14.96 5.07
N LYS A 132 -3.35 15.90 4.54
CA LYS A 132 -4.77 15.64 4.27
C LYS A 132 -4.95 15.11 2.85
N PRO A 133 -5.85 14.15 2.65
CA PRO A 133 -6.18 13.65 1.32
C PRO A 133 -6.92 14.72 0.51
N THR A 134 -6.66 14.76 -0.79
CA THR A 134 -7.23 15.76 -1.72
C THR A 134 -7.94 15.14 -2.92
N HIS A 135 -7.94 13.82 -3.02
CA HIS A 135 -8.52 13.06 -4.13
C HIS A 135 -9.62 12.10 -3.65
N ASP A 136 -10.41 11.57 -4.56
CA ASP A 136 -11.35 10.46 -4.30
C ASP A 136 -10.77 9.18 -4.91
N ALA A 137 -10.61 8.14 -4.08
CA ALA A 137 -9.98 6.89 -4.50
C ALA A 137 -10.69 6.24 -5.69
N PHE A 138 -12.03 6.25 -5.71
CA PHE A 138 -12.76 5.66 -6.82
C PHE A 138 -12.49 6.41 -8.13
N ILE A 139 -12.51 7.75 -8.09
CA ILE A 139 -12.25 8.59 -9.28
C ILE A 139 -10.82 8.37 -9.79
N VAL A 140 -9.83 8.26 -8.88
CA VAL A 140 -8.45 7.93 -9.24
C VAL A 140 -8.38 6.62 -10.01
N PHE A 141 -8.96 5.54 -9.47
CA PHE A 141 -8.91 4.22 -10.13
C PHE A 141 -9.79 4.15 -11.37
N ASN A 142 -10.93 4.85 -11.39
CA ASN A 142 -11.74 5.00 -12.58
C ASN A 142 -10.95 5.65 -13.72
N THR A 143 -10.19 6.70 -13.40
CA THR A 143 -9.31 7.36 -14.37
C THR A 143 -8.26 6.39 -14.92
N MET A 144 -7.64 5.60 -14.05
CA MET A 144 -6.69 4.57 -14.48
C MET A 144 -7.34 3.58 -15.45
N VAL A 145 -8.53 3.07 -15.11
CA VAL A 145 -9.23 2.06 -15.93
C VAL A 145 -9.63 2.61 -17.29
N VAL A 146 -10.15 3.84 -17.34
CA VAL A 146 -10.66 4.42 -18.59
C VAL A 146 -9.54 4.96 -19.47
N ARG A 147 -8.48 5.52 -18.89
CA ARG A 147 -7.38 6.17 -19.62
C ARG A 147 -6.27 5.23 -20.05
N THR A 148 -6.10 4.08 -19.38
CA THR A 148 -5.00 3.17 -19.68
C THR A 148 -5.25 2.40 -20.96
N LYS A 149 -4.30 2.49 -21.89
CA LYS A 149 -4.23 1.63 -23.07
C LYS A 149 -3.15 0.56 -22.82
N PRO A 150 -3.51 -0.73 -22.64
CA PRO A 150 -2.60 -1.75 -22.11
C PRO A 150 -1.59 -2.27 -23.15
N ASN A 151 -0.80 -1.39 -23.73
CA ASN A 151 0.20 -1.72 -24.76
C ASN A 151 1.54 -2.21 -24.18
N SER A 152 1.84 -1.85 -22.92
CA SER A 152 3.05 -2.26 -22.21
C SER A 152 2.71 -3.03 -20.92
N ASP A 153 3.67 -3.73 -20.35
CA ASP A 153 3.46 -4.46 -19.07
C ASP A 153 3.13 -3.52 -17.91
N ARG A 154 3.70 -2.32 -17.92
CA ARG A 154 3.36 -1.26 -16.98
C ARG A 154 1.89 -0.85 -17.09
N GLU A 155 1.41 -0.62 -18.30
CA GLU A 155 0.02 -0.23 -18.54
C GLU A 155 -0.94 -1.37 -18.22
N LYS A 156 -0.61 -2.61 -18.58
CA LYS A 156 -1.37 -3.80 -18.16
C LYS A 156 -1.45 -3.90 -16.62
N TRP A 157 -0.36 -3.60 -15.94
CA TRP A 157 -0.33 -3.56 -14.48
C TRP A 157 -1.22 -2.44 -13.91
N LEU A 158 -1.14 -1.22 -14.45
CA LEU A 158 -1.99 -0.09 -14.06
C LEU A 158 -3.48 -0.43 -14.24
N LEU A 159 -3.85 -1.01 -15.38
CA LEU A 159 -5.24 -1.41 -15.63
C LEU A 159 -5.72 -2.48 -14.64
N ARG A 160 -4.90 -3.51 -14.37
CA ARG A 160 -5.25 -4.52 -13.36
C ARG A 160 -5.40 -3.91 -11.97
N MET A 161 -4.47 -3.03 -11.58
CA MET A 161 -4.52 -2.32 -10.31
C MET A 161 -5.79 -1.46 -10.21
N GLY A 162 -6.11 -0.70 -11.25
CA GLY A 162 -7.33 0.11 -11.31
C GLY A 162 -8.59 -0.75 -11.12
N LYS A 163 -8.75 -1.81 -11.90
CA LYS A 163 -9.90 -2.73 -11.80
C LYS A 163 -10.03 -3.38 -10.42
N THR A 164 -8.93 -3.86 -9.87
CA THR A 164 -8.94 -4.53 -8.55
C THR A 164 -9.35 -3.56 -7.45
N ASN A 165 -8.79 -2.35 -7.44
CA ASN A 165 -9.10 -1.38 -6.40
C ASN A 165 -10.51 -0.80 -6.55
N MET A 166 -11.01 -0.57 -7.78
CA MET A 166 -12.41 -0.22 -8.00
C MET A 166 -13.36 -1.27 -7.43
N ALA A 167 -13.12 -2.54 -7.74
CA ALA A 167 -13.95 -3.65 -7.23
C ALA A 167 -13.92 -3.72 -5.70
N THR A 168 -12.75 -3.48 -5.10
CA THR A 168 -12.60 -3.46 -3.63
C THR A 168 -13.36 -2.28 -3.01
N ILE A 169 -13.29 -1.08 -3.59
CA ILE A 169 -14.03 0.10 -3.11
C ILE A 169 -15.54 -0.18 -3.14
N ILE A 170 -16.06 -0.66 -4.27
CA ILE A 170 -17.50 -0.99 -4.41
C ILE A 170 -17.92 -2.01 -3.36
N THR A 171 -17.11 -3.07 -3.17
CA THR A 171 -17.38 -4.11 -2.18
C THR A 171 -17.32 -3.57 -0.75
N HIS A 172 -16.35 -2.70 -0.46
CA HIS A 172 -16.21 -2.05 0.85
C HIS A 172 -17.43 -1.20 1.18
N CYS A 173 -17.82 -0.29 0.28
CA CYS A 173 -18.96 0.59 0.49
C CYS A 173 -20.29 -0.19 0.61
N TYR A 174 -20.45 -1.27 -0.16
CA TYR A 174 -21.60 -2.17 0.01
C TYR A 174 -21.66 -2.78 1.41
N LYS A 175 -20.52 -3.27 1.92
CA LYS A 175 -20.43 -3.83 3.27
C LYS A 175 -20.66 -2.81 4.38
N GLN A 176 -20.32 -1.55 4.12
CA GLN A 176 -20.61 -0.44 5.03
C GLN A 176 -22.07 0.02 4.96
N GLY A 177 -22.88 -0.50 4.04
CA GLY A 177 -24.28 -0.13 3.87
C GLY A 177 -24.52 1.27 3.33
N VAL A 178 -23.49 1.89 2.69
CA VAL A 178 -23.62 3.22 2.09
C VAL A 178 -24.02 3.13 0.62
N THR A 179 -24.75 4.15 0.13
CA THR A 179 -25.10 4.22 -1.30
C THR A 179 -23.86 4.56 -2.15
N PRO A 180 -23.88 4.31 -3.47
CA PRO A 180 -22.78 4.71 -4.34
C PRO A 180 -22.42 6.20 -4.24
N GLU A 181 -23.43 7.06 -4.08
CA GLU A 181 -23.26 8.52 -3.98
C GLU A 181 -22.60 8.94 -2.65
N GLN A 182 -22.85 8.17 -1.59
CA GLN A 182 -22.28 8.39 -0.25
C GLN A 182 -20.90 7.75 -0.09
N CYS A 183 -20.50 6.88 -1.02
CA CYS A 183 -19.20 6.21 -1.00
C CYS A 183 -18.13 7.20 -1.44
N ASN A 184 -17.63 7.97 -0.51
CA ASN A 184 -16.50 8.88 -0.70
C ASN A 184 -15.34 8.40 0.16
N LEU A 185 -14.24 8.01 -0.49
CA LEU A 185 -13.01 7.55 0.17
C LEU A 185 -11.88 8.55 -0.14
N PRO A 186 -11.68 9.55 0.73
CA PRO A 186 -10.61 10.52 0.56
C PRO A 186 -9.25 9.82 0.46
N SER A 187 -8.46 10.17 -0.55
CA SER A 187 -7.22 9.46 -0.89
C SER A 187 -6.11 10.41 -1.35
N SER A 188 -4.91 9.86 -1.48
CA SER A 188 -3.82 10.49 -2.23
C SER A 188 -4.07 10.41 -3.74
N TYR A 189 -3.23 11.08 -4.52
CA TYR A 189 -3.25 11.01 -5.99
C TYR A 189 -3.09 9.58 -6.54
N ALA A 190 -2.51 8.67 -5.77
CA ALA A 190 -2.38 7.26 -6.15
C ALA A 190 -3.57 6.40 -5.70
N GLY A 191 -4.57 6.98 -5.03
CA GLY A 191 -5.74 6.27 -4.51
C GLY A 191 -5.49 5.59 -3.15
N ALA A 192 -4.41 5.91 -2.46
CA ALA A 192 -4.09 5.37 -1.14
C ALA A 192 -4.86 6.11 -0.03
N ILE A 193 -5.29 5.38 1.00
CA ILE A 193 -6.30 5.82 1.97
C ILE A 193 -5.76 5.78 3.40
N GLY A 194 -6.15 6.81 4.17
CA GLY A 194 -5.88 6.91 5.59
C GLY A 194 -4.44 7.28 5.94
N ILE A 195 -4.12 7.26 7.22
CA ILE A 195 -2.78 7.56 7.73
C ILE A 195 -1.73 6.59 7.18
N PRO A 196 -2.00 5.25 7.11
CA PRO A 196 -1.03 4.29 6.60
C PRO A 196 -0.98 4.21 5.06
N GLN A 197 -1.75 5.04 4.35
CA GLN A 197 -1.80 5.08 2.89
C GLN A 197 -2.07 3.71 2.24
N PHE A 198 -3.04 3.00 2.75
CA PHE A 198 -3.40 1.70 2.20
C PHE A 198 -4.10 1.84 0.85
N MET A 199 -3.63 1.07 -0.11
CA MET A 199 -4.41 0.81 -1.32
C MET A 199 -5.68 0.03 -0.93
N PRO A 200 -6.84 0.26 -1.59
CA PRO A 200 -8.07 -0.45 -1.23
C PRO A 200 -7.92 -1.97 -1.15
N ASN A 201 -7.17 -2.59 -2.05
CA ASN A 201 -6.91 -4.03 -2.01
C ASN A 201 -6.11 -4.50 -0.77
N SER A 202 -5.54 -3.57 -0.02
CA SER A 202 -4.86 -3.84 1.25
C SER A 202 -5.78 -3.74 2.47
N PHE A 203 -7.07 -3.38 2.31
CA PHE A 203 -8.03 -3.32 3.43
C PHE A 203 -8.19 -4.63 4.18
N VAL A 204 -7.82 -5.75 3.58
CA VAL A 204 -7.79 -7.07 4.25
C VAL A 204 -6.79 -7.12 5.43
N TYR A 205 -5.84 -6.19 5.47
CA TYR A 205 -4.88 -6.04 6.55
C TYR A 205 -5.26 -4.94 7.55
N ALA A 206 -6.30 -4.17 7.25
CA ALA A 206 -6.78 -3.14 8.15
C ALA A 206 -7.52 -3.77 9.34
N VAL A 207 -7.11 -3.43 10.53
CA VAL A 207 -7.66 -3.97 11.80
C VAL A 207 -7.88 -2.83 12.79
N PRO A 208 -8.95 -2.86 13.59
CA PRO A 208 -9.13 -1.88 14.65
C PRO A 208 -8.22 -2.21 15.84
N TYR A 209 -7.73 -1.18 16.54
CA TYR A 209 -7.08 -1.36 17.85
C TYR A 209 -8.09 -1.79 18.92
N LYS A 210 -9.27 -1.15 18.92
CA LYS A 210 -10.40 -1.48 19.81
C LYS A 210 -11.69 -1.51 19.01
N GLY A 211 -12.66 -2.33 19.48
CA GLY A 211 -13.94 -2.45 18.82
C GLY A 211 -13.92 -3.35 17.59
N THR A 212 -14.86 -3.14 16.68
CA THR A 212 -15.10 -4.03 15.51
C THR A 212 -14.98 -3.31 14.16
N LYS A 213 -14.95 -1.97 14.15
CA LYS A 213 -14.85 -1.17 12.93
C LYS A 213 -13.50 -0.50 12.89
N VAL A 214 -12.83 -0.60 11.75
CA VAL A 214 -11.54 0.04 11.51
C VAL A 214 -11.75 1.44 10.92
N ASP A 215 -10.98 2.40 11.43
CA ASP A 215 -10.87 3.74 10.88
C ASP A 215 -9.40 4.08 10.61
N LEU A 216 -8.98 3.98 9.35
CA LEU A 216 -7.60 4.28 8.95
C LEU A 216 -7.23 5.77 9.08
N THR A 217 -8.17 6.64 9.41
CA THR A 217 -7.89 8.05 9.75
C THR A 217 -7.61 8.25 11.24
N ASN A 218 -7.86 7.23 12.05
CA ASN A 218 -7.50 7.17 13.46
C ASN A 218 -6.07 6.65 13.63
N MET A 219 -5.25 7.29 14.45
CA MET A 219 -3.85 6.92 14.63
C MET A 219 -3.68 5.52 15.25
N GLN A 220 -4.53 5.13 16.22
CA GLN A 220 -4.43 3.83 16.87
C GLN A 220 -4.69 2.69 15.87
N ASP A 221 -5.74 2.82 15.05
CA ASP A 221 -6.04 1.83 14.02
C ASP A 221 -5.00 1.83 12.90
N ALA A 222 -4.43 2.99 12.58
CA ALA A 222 -3.35 3.11 11.61
C ALA A 222 -2.08 2.37 12.08
N ILE A 223 -1.69 2.50 13.35
CA ILE A 223 -0.55 1.82 13.94
C ILE A 223 -0.72 0.30 13.85
N VAL A 224 -1.84 -0.22 14.36
CA VAL A 224 -2.05 -1.68 14.38
C VAL A 224 -2.27 -2.26 12.97
N SER A 225 -2.90 -1.50 12.07
CA SER A 225 -3.09 -1.92 10.68
C SER A 225 -1.77 -1.95 9.92
N ALA A 226 -0.90 -0.95 10.09
CA ALA A 226 0.44 -0.94 9.50
C ALA A 226 1.28 -2.12 10.00
N ALA A 227 1.25 -2.39 11.30
CA ALA A 227 1.93 -3.54 11.90
C ALA A 227 1.39 -4.87 11.35
N ASN A 228 0.07 -5.04 11.28
CA ASN A 228 -0.55 -6.24 10.72
C ASN A 228 -0.19 -6.44 9.24
N TYR A 229 -0.17 -5.36 8.45
CA TYR A 229 0.29 -5.43 7.07
C TYR A 229 1.74 -5.90 6.98
N LEU A 230 2.64 -5.31 7.77
CA LEU A 230 4.05 -5.68 7.79
C LEU A 230 4.26 -7.14 8.22
N ASN A 231 3.51 -7.62 9.20
CA ASN A 231 3.54 -9.01 9.61
C ASN A 231 3.03 -9.95 8.52
N LYS A 232 1.79 -9.76 8.06
CA LYS A 232 1.10 -10.70 7.17
C LYS A 232 1.57 -10.62 5.73
N LYS A 233 1.90 -9.42 5.23
CA LYS A 233 2.26 -9.19 3.83
C LYS A 233 3.76 -9.12 3.63
N ALA A 234 4.49 -8.50 4.57
CA ALA A 234 5.92 -8.25 4.42
C ALA A 234 6.80 -9.28 5.14
N GLY A 235 6.21 -10.12 6.00
CA GLY A 235 6.94 -11.19 6.69
C GLY A 235 7.77 -10.70 7.88
N PHE A 236 7.41 -9.56 8.47
CA PHE A 236 7.94 -9.19 9.78
C PHE A 236 7.35 -10.13 10.84
N ASN A 237 8.21 -10.89 11.50
CA ASN A 237 7.82 -11.83 12.55
C ASN A 237 8.82 -11.84 13.72
N THR A 238 9.89 -11.07 13.58
CA THR A 238 10.93 -10.88 14.61
C THR A 238 11.32 -9.40 14.61
N LEU A 239 11.62 -8.89 15.80
CA LEU A 239 12.08 -7.51 15.93
C LEU A 239 13.48 -7.35 15.34
N ILE A 240 13.75 -6.17 14.82
CA ILE A 240 15.09 -5.75 14.46
C ILE A 240 15.89 -5.64 15.77
N ASP A 241 17.03 -6.28 15.78
CA ASP A 241 18.06 -6.03 16.78
C ASP A 241 18.90 -4.83 16.31
N TRP A 242 18.62 -3.67 16.92
CA TRP A 242 19.30 -2.43 16.56
C TRP A 242 20.78 -2.44 16.88
N ASP A 243 21.22 -3.20 17.89
CA ASP A 243 22.64 -3.33 18.24
C ASP A 243 23.44 -4.02 17.12
N THR A 244 22.82 -4.94 16.40
CA THR A 244 23.41 -5.54 15.21
C THR A 244 23.63 -4.53 14.08
N MET A 245 22.98 -3.36 14.15
CA MET A 245 23.16 -2.27 13.18
C MET A 245 24.09 -1.15 13.67
N GLU A 246 24.87 -1.37 14.71
CA GLU A 246 25.69 -0.32 15.35
C GLU A 246 26.61 0.41 14.38
N ASP A 247 27.21 -0.32 13.41
CA ASP A 247 28.11 0.23 12.41
C ASP A 247 27.41 0.85 11.19
N VAL A 248 26.09 0.77 11.11
CA VAL A 248 25.34 1.37 10.02
C VAL A 248 25.41 2.88 10.16
N PRO A 249 25.62 3.64 9.05
CA PRO A 249 25.71 5.08 9.12
C PRO A 249 24.52 5.72 9.83
N LYS A 250 24.78 6.56 10.82
CA LYS A 250 23.77 7.18 11.69
C LYS A 250 23.08 8.38 11.04
N THR A 251 23.64 8.91 9.99
CA THR A 251 23.07 10.06 9.26
C THR A 251 22.53 9.60 7.92
N GLU A 252 21.42 10.16 7.51
CA GLU A 252 20.80 9.86 6.22
C GLU A 252 21.73 10.16 5.05
N GLN A 253 22.53 11.24 5.12
CA GLN A 253 23.51 11.58 4.10
C GLN A 253 24.58 10.49 3.96
N ALA A 254 25.09 9.96 5.07
CA ALA A 254 26.06 8.87 5.05
C ALA A 254 25.49 7.60 4.43
N TRP A 255 24.20 7.29 4.65
CA TRP A 255 23.51 6.19 3.99
C TRP A 255 23.47 6.37 2.48
N TYR A 256 23.10 7.55 2.01
CA TYR A 256 23.07 7.86 0.58
C TYR A 256 24.47 7.87 -0.04
N ASP A 257 25.44 8.43 0.64
CA ASP A 257 26.82 8.47 0.14
C ASP A 257 27.41 7.07 0.01
N TYR A 258 27.10 6.22 0.96
CA TYR A 258 27.53 4.82 0.94
C TYR A 258 26.83 4.00 -0.17
N GLU A 259 25.53 4.16 -0.31
CA GLU A 259 24.70 3.33 -1.20
C GLU A 259 24.61 3.85 -2.64
N PHE A 260 24.45 5.14 -2.78
CA PHE A 260 23.96 5.72 -4.03
C PHE A 260 25.00 6.49 -4.83
N ASN A 261 26.19 6.73 -4.30
CA ASN A 261 27.25 7.34 -5.10
C ASN A 261 27.86 6.38 -6.12
N ASN A 262 27.71 5.08 -5.95
CA ASN A 262 28.33 4.06 -6.81
C ASN A 262 27.35 3.16 -7.53
N THR A 263 26.06 3.29 -7.33
CA THR A 263 25.07 2.43 -7.93
C THR A 263 23.88 3.19 -8.46
N ASN A 264 23.56 2.85 -9.61
CA ASN A 264 22.35 3.30 -10.27
C ASN A 264 21.15 2.69 -9.64
N THR A 265 20.73 2.78 -8.43
CA THR A 265 19.39 2.42 -8.11
C THR A 265 19.22 1.50 -6.89
N SER A 266 18.40 0.65 -6.89
CA SER A 266 17.72 -0.11 -5.89
C SER A 266 18.63 -1.21 -5.33
N PHE A 267 19.36 -0.92 -4.32
CA PHE A 267 20.29 -1.87 -3.69
C PHE A 267 19.66 -3.20 -3.26
N VAL A 268 18.32 -3.24 -3.15
CA VAL A 268 17.61 -4.42 -2.63
C VAL A 268 17.03 -5.30 -3.73
N TYR A 269 16.70 -4.71 -4.88
CA TYR A 269 16.00 -5.40 -5.95
C TYR A 269 16.81 -5.71 -7.17
N GLU A 270 17.92 -5.03 -7.35
CA GLU A 270 18.74 -5.33 -8.50
C GLU A 270 19.51 -6.60 -8.26
N THR A 271 19.22 -7.53 -9.09
CA THR A 271 19.99 -8.77 -9.21
C THR A 271 20.73 -8.71 -10.53
N ASP A 272 21.92 -9.27 -10.55
CA ASP A 272 22.62 -9.51 -11.79
C ASP A 272 21.88 -10.56 -12.65
N LYS A 273 22.41 -10.81 -13.83
CA LYS A 273 21.85 -11.80 -14.75
C LYS A 273 21.77 -13.23 -14.19
N ASN A 274 22.44 -13.49 -13.06
CA ASN A 274 22.45 -14.79 -12.37
C ASN A 274 21.48 -14.80 -11.18
N GLY A 275 20.76 -13.70 -10.93
CA GLY A 275 19.83 -13.56 -9.81
C GLY A 275 20.50 -13.17 -8.50
N GLU A 276 21.79 -12.83 -8.49
CA GLU A 276 22.50 -12.35 -7.32
C GLU A 276 22.32 -10.84 -7.16
N ALA A 277 21.99 -10.43 -5.93
CA ALA A 277 21.88 -9.01 -5.62
C ALA A 277 23.26 -8.36 -5.68
N TYR A 278 23.42 -7.38 -6.54
CA TYR A 278 24.64 -6.62 -6.60
C TYR A 278 24.43 -5.21 -6.06
N ASN A 279 24.97 -4.97 -4.92
CA ASN A 279 25.11 -3.65 -4.33
C ASN A 279 26.13 -3.73 -3.19
N CYS A 280 26.51 -2.57 -2.69
CA CYS A 280 27.54 -2.46 -1.67
C CYS A 280 27.17 -3.13 -0.34
N PHE A 281 25.91 -3.40 -0.06
CA PHE A 281 25.49 -4.07 1.17
C PHE A 281 25.78 -5.57 1.23
N THR A 282 26.34 -6.16 0.21
CA THR A 282 26.42 -7.63 0.16
C THR A 282 27.77 -8.21 0.45
N ARG A 283 28.85 -7.40 0.51
CA ARG A 283 30.14 -8.03 0.31
C ARG A 283 30.94 -8.28 1.58
N ASP A 284 30.98 -7.35 2.52
CA ASP A 284 32.01 -7.42 3.54
C ASP A 284 31.57 -7.12 4.98
N LYS A 285 30.29 -6.82 5.20
CA LYS A 285 29.79 -6.42 6.53
C LYS A 285 28.48 -7.13 6.87
N PRO A 286 28.46 -8.00 7.89
CA PRO A 286 27.28 -8.76 8.31
C PRO A 286 26.07 -7.89 8.66
N GLU A 287 26.29 -6.75 9.30
CA GLU A 287 25.25 -5.77 9.66
C GLU A 287 24.51 -5.20 8.44
N LEU A 288 25.23 -5.03 7.32
CA LEU A 288 24.61 -4.57 6.07
C LEU A 288 23.75 -5.65 5.41
N VAL A 289 24.16 -6.92 5.53
CA VAL A 289 23.36 -8.07 5.10
C VAL A 289 22.07 -8.15 5.93
N TYR A 290 22.18 -7.96 7.23
CA TYR A 290 21.06 -7.94 8.16
C TYR A 290 20.09 -6.80 7.83
N MET A 291 20.58 -5.58 7.64
CA MET A 291 19.77 -4.44 7.21
C MET A 291 19.07 -4.69 5.89
N LYS A 292 19.73 -5.29 4.91
CA LYS A 292 19.18 -5.63 3.61
C LYS A 292 17.96 -6.56 3.72
N GLU A 293 17.98 -7.50 4.65
CA GLU A 293 16.83 -8.37 4.90
C GLU A 293 15.61 -7.55 5.30
N TYR A 294 15.78 -6.63 6.24
CA TYR A 294 14.67 -5.76 6.69
C TYR A 294 14.26 -4.75 5.62
N ALA A 295 15.21 -4.23 4.85
CA ALA A 295 14.89 -3.35 3.72
C ALA A 295 13.98 -4.06 2.70
N ARG A 296 14.26 -5.32 2.37
CA ARG A 296 13.38 -6.13 1.52
C ARG A 296 11.97 -6.29 2.08
N LYS A 297 11.85 -6.48 3.40
CA LYS A 297 10.55 -6.55 4.08
C LYS A 297 9.83 -5.21 3.99
N VAL A 298 10.50 -4.08 4.26
CA VAL A 298 9.91 -2.73 4.13
C VAL A 298 9.48 -2.45 2.68
N MET A 299 10.24 -2.92 1.69
CA MET A 299 9.86 -2.76 0.28
C MET A 299 8.57 -3.51 -0.12
N ARG A 300 8.06 -4.42 0.68
CA ARG A 300 6.72 -4.99 0.49
C ARG A 300 5.60 -4.01 0.80
N TYR A 301 5.93 -2.96 1.59
CA TYR A 301 4.99 -1.86 1.84
C TYR A 301 5.00 -0.87 0.68
N ASN A 302 6.17 -0.40 0.30
CA ASN A 302 6.36 0.45 -0.88
C ASN A 302 7.60 -0.04 -1.66
N ASN A 303 7.41 -0.41 -2.93
CA ASN A 303 8.42 -1.01 -3.78
C ASN A 303 9.47 0.01 -4.25
N SER A 304 10.19 0.58 -3.29
CA SER A 304 11.29 1.53 -3.51
C SER A 304 12.39 1.31 -2.49
N SER A 305 13.62 1.17 -2.96
CA SER A 305 14.80 1.08 -2.09
C SER A 305 15.03 2.38 -1.32
N ASN A 306 14.85 3.54 -1.96
CA ASN A 306 14.90 4.83 -1.29
C ASN A 306 13.89 4.93 -0.14
N TYR A 307 12.69 4.38 -0.35
CA TYR A 307 11.68 4.32 0.69
C TYR A 307 12.15 3.46 1.87
N ALA A 308 12.66 2.26 1.59
CA ALA A 308 13.08 1.33 2.62
C ALA A 308 14.26 1.87 3.45
N VAL A 309 15.27 2.43 2.77
CA VAL A 309 16.40 3.09 3.44
C VAL A 309 15.93 4.23 4.33
N GLY A 310 15.05 5.09 3.81
CA GLY A 310 14.51 6.21 4.59
C GLY A 310 13.72 5.75 5.82
N VAL A 311 12.90 4.69 5.72
CA VAL A 311 12.19 4.11 6.87
C VAL A 311 13.17 3.59 7.92
N ILE A 312 14.15 2.78 7.51
CA ILE A 312 15.11 2.17 8.45
C ILE A 312 15.98 3.24 9.09
N SER A 313 16.45 4.23 8.32
CA SER A 313 17.25 5.33 8.84
C SER A 313 16.49 6.18 9.88
N LEU A 314 15.24 6.53 9.60
CA LEU A 314 14.39 7.27 10.55
C LEU A 314 14.11 6.44 11.81
N ALA A 315 13.83 5.16 11.66
CA ALA A 315 13.55 4.25 12.78
C ALA A 315 14.79 4.08 13.67
N TYR A 316 15.96 3.86 13.07
CA TYR A 316 17.23 3.76 13.75
C TYR A 316 17.54 5.02 14.57
N GLN A 317 17.45 6.19 13.93
CA GLN A 317 17.70 7.46 14.61
C GLN A 317 16.69 7.70 15.76
N ALA A 318 15.43 7.35 15.58
CA ALA A 318 14.43 7.46 16.63
C ALA A 318 14.72 6.53 17.79
N HIS A 319 15.14 5.28 17.53
CA HIS A 319 15.49 4.31 18.56
C HIS A 319 16.57 4.84 19.52
N TYR A 320 17.66 5.38 18.96
CA TYR A 320 18.77 5.91 19.78
C TYR A 320 18.51 7.31 20.37
N SER A 321 17.40 7.95 20.04
CA SER A 321 17.00 9.26 20.55
C SER A 321 15.79 9.18 21.50
N PHE A 322 15.20 7.99 21.67
CA PHE A 322 14.04 7.72 22.51
C PHE A 322 14.46 7.45 23.96
#